data_b5f7a8a5b253e0647f69bdeebf30abbd
#
_entry.id   b5f7a8a5b253e0647f69bdeebf30abbd
#
_cell.length_a   1.000
_cell.length_b   1.000
_cell.length_c   1.000
_cell.angle_alpha   90.00
_cell.angle_beta   90.00
_cell.angle_gamma   90.00
#
_symmetry.space_group_name_H-M   'P 1'
#
loop_
_entity.id
_entity.type
_entity.pdbx_description
1 polymer ?
#
loop_
_entity_poly.entity_id
_entity_poly.type
_entity_poly.pdbx_seq_one_letter_code
_entity_poly.pdbx_strand_id
1 'polypeptide(L)'
;MKYTMQLISRDELKRKLERKDQFKLVMALGDWQYRAKHIPGSLHFPTLEDARAELAQDDEIVVYCSNSACPASVLAYEYLVRHGYTHVRRYAGGILDWEEAGYPLEGEMVAAKTP
;
A
#
# COMPACT_ATOMS: atom_id res chain seq x y z
N MET A 1 24.13 -10.19 -0.30
CA MET A 1 23.16 -11.13 0.22
C MET A 1 21.75 -10.67 -0.11
N LYS A 2 20.94 -11.57 -0.59
CA LYS A 2 19.55 -11.21 -0.94
C LYS A 2 18.67 -11.33 0.30
N TYR A 3 17.81 -10.35 0.47
CA TYR A 3 16.78 -10.44 1.49
C TYR A 3 15.53 -11.07 0.89
N THR A 4 14.69 -11.64 1.73
CA THR A 4 13.39 -12.16 1.30
C THR A 4 12.34 -11.07 1.48
N MET A 5 11.63 -10.74 0.40
CA MET A 5 10.57 -9.74 0.48
C MET A 5 9.43 -10.26 1.36
N GLN A 6 9.05 -9.48 2.35
CA GLN A 6 7.96 -9.82 3.24
C GLN A 6 6.63 -9.42 2.62
N LEU A 7 5.72 -10.37 2.53
CA LEU A 7 4.41 -10.14 1.92
C LEU A 7 3.31 -10.19 2.97
N ILE A 8 2.20 -9.53 2.66
CA ILE A 8 0.99 -9.63 3.46
C ILE A 8 -0.14 -10.06 2.53
N SER A 9 -1.00 -10.96 3.00
CA SER A 9 -2.14 -11.41 2.22
C SER A 9 -3.25 -10.38 2.23
N ARG A 10 -4.13 -10.47 1.22
CA ARG A 10 -5.33 -9.63 1.14
C ARG A 10 -6.16 -9.72 2.41
N ASP A 11 -6.39 -10.93 2.88
CA ASP A 11 -7.28 -11.15 4.01
C ASP A 11 -6.67 -10.66 5.32
N GLU A 12 -5.36 -10.82 5.48
CA GLU A 12 -4.68 -10.28 6.65
C GLU A 12 -4.74 -8.76 6.66
N LEU A 13 -4.50 -8.12 5.51
CA LEU A 13 -4.59 -6.67 5.40
C LEU A 13 -6.01 -6.19 5.72
N LYS A 14 -7.03 -6.88 5.18
CA LYS A 14 -8.41 -6.53 5.46
C LYS A 14 -8.70 -6.57 6.96
N ARG A 15 -8.23 -7.62 7.65
CA ARG A 15 -8.43 -7.73 9.09
C ARG A 15 -7.73 -6.62 9.86
N LYS A 16 -6.51 -6.24 9.43
CA LYS A 16 -5.78 -5.15 10.09
C LYS A 16 -6.56 -3.83 9.99
N LEU A 17 -7.14 -3.58 8.82
CA LEU A 17 -7.93 -2.36 8.63
C LEU A 17 -9.21 -2.40 9.46
N GLU A 18 -9.87 -3.55 9.52
CA GLU A 18 -11.10 -3.69 10.30
C GLU A 18 -10.86 -3.53 11.80
N ARG A 19 -9.72 -4.05 12.28
CA ARG A 19 -9.35 -3.91 13.70
C ARG A 19 -8.79 -2.53 14.02
N LYS A 20 -8.55 -1.71 12.98
CA LYS A 20 -7.92 -0.39 13.14
C LYS A 20 -6.54 -0.50 13.78
N ASP A 21 -5.76 -1.49 13.34
CA ASP A 21 -4.39 -1.67 13.81
C ASP A 21 -3.56 -0.44 13.50
N GLN A 22 -2.54 -0.20 14.32
CA GLN A 22 -1.62 0.92 14.12
C GLN A 22 -0.59 0.55 13.08
N PHE A 23 -0.80 0.98 11.84
CA PHE A 23 0.17 0.77 10.76
C PHE A 23 -0.05 1.80 9.67
N LYS A 24 0.93 1.91 8.78
CA LYS A 24 0.88 2.84 7.65
C LYS A 24 0.67 2.04 6.37
N LEU A 25 -0.42 2.33 5.66
CA LEU A 25 -0.71 1.71 4.37
C LEU A 25 -0.35 2.73 3.30
N VAL A 26 0.61 2.41 2.44
CA VAL A 26 1.16 3.38 1.49
C VAL A 26 0.92 2.88 0.07
N MET A 27 0.25 3.71 -0.72
CA MET A 27 0.08 3.45 -2.14
C MET A 27 1.29 3.98 -2.89
N ALA A 28 1.93 3.11 -3.67
CA ALA A 28 3.20 3.42 -4.33
C ALA A 28 3.06 3.91 -5.76
N LEU A 29 1.86 4.32 -6.16
CA LEU A 29 1.61 4.87 -7.49
C LEU A 29 1.62 6.40 -7.44
N GLY A 30 1.43 7.04 -8.60
CA GLY A 30 1.42 8.48 -8.68
C GLY A 30 0.16 9.11 -8.13
N ASP A 31 0.16 10.44 -8.07
CA ASP A 31 -0.97 11.20 -7.52
C ASP A 31 -2.27 10.93 -8.26
N TRP A 32 -2.20 10.85 -9.57
CA TRP A 32 -3.36 10.58 -10.42
C TRP A 32 -4.02 9.25 -10.05
N GLN A 33 -3.21 8.20 -9.92
CA GLN A 33 -3.73 6.87 -9.59
C GLN A 33 -4.31 6.83 -8.18
N TYR A 34 -3.63 7.49 -7.24
CA TYR A 34 -4.12 7.54 -5.87
C TYR A 34 -5.50 8.21 -5.81
N ARG A 35 -5.64 9.35 -6.46
CA ARG A 35 -6.93 10.06 -6.46
C ARG A 35 -8.01 9.27 -7.17
N ALA A 36 -7.64 8.48 -8.19
CA ALA A 36 -8.62 7.68 -8.93
C ALA A 36 -9.20 6.57 -8.07
N LYS A 37 -8.33 5.76 -7.46
CA LYS A 37 -8.74 4.64 -6.60
C LYS A 37 -7.65 4.34 -5.60
N HIS A 38 -8.03 4.18 -4.35
CA HIS A 38 -7.11 3.70 -3.32
C HIS A 38 -7.88 2.96 -2.21
N ILE A 39 -7.17 2.13 -1.46
CA ILE A 39 -7.75 1.45 -0.31
C ILE A 39 -7.99 2.49 0.78
N PRO A 40 -9.17 2.50 1.43
CA PRO A 40 -9.44 3.48 2.48
C PRO A 40 -8.37 3.46 3.57
N GLY A 41 -7.94 4.63 3.99
CA GLY A 41 -6.87 4.78 4.97
C GLY A 41 -5.47 4.79 4.39
N SER A 42 -5.33 4.65 3.07
CA SER A 42 -4.02 4.71 2.42
C SER A 42 -3.43 6.11 2.49
N LEU A 43 -2.11 6.13 2.60
CA LEU A 43 -1.30 7.33 2.45
C LEU A 43 -0.68 7.36 1.07
N HIS A 44 -0.40 8.55 0.58
CA HIS A 44 0.28 8.75 -0.69
C HIS A 44 1.32 9.85 -0.52
N PHE A 45 2.49 9.64 -1.09
CA PHE A 45 3.57 10.63 -1.03
C PHE A 45 4.03 10.93 -2.46
N PRO A 46 4.34 12.20 -2.78
CA PRO A 46 4.77 12.55 -4.13
C PRO A 46 6.04 11.83 -4.57
N THR A 47 6.96 11.59 -3.63
CA THR A 47 8.20 10.86 -3.91
C THR A 47 8.51 9.92 -2.76
N LEU A 48 9.43 8.97 -3.00
CA LEU A 48 9.90 8.09 -1.93
C LEU A 48 10.67 8.86 -0.87
N GLU A 49 11.33 9.94 -1.25
CA GLU A 49 12.02 10.80 -0.29
C GLU A 49 11.03 11.48 0.65
N ASP A 50 9.90 11.93 0.12
CA ASP A 50 8.84 12.50 0.96
C ASP A 50 8.28 11.45 1.91
N ALA A 51 8.09 10.22 1.43
CA ALA A 51 7.63 9.14 2.29
C ALA A 51 8.60 8.92 3.45
N ARG A 52 9.90 8.91 3.14
CA ARG A 52 10.92 8.70 4.18
C ARG A 52 10.92 9.83 5.21
N ALA A 53 10.64 11.04 4.77
CA ALA A 53 10.59 12.19 5.69
C ALA A 53 9.42 12.08 6.68
N GLU A 54 8.34 11.41 6.28
CA GLU A 54 7.12 11.34 7.08
C GLU A 54 6.99 10.04 7.88
N LEU A 55 7.67 8.95 7.45
CA LEU A 55 7.53 7.65 8.07
C LEU A 55 8.72 7.38 8.98
N ALA A 56 8.45 6.87 10.18
CA ALA A 56 9.50 6.47 11.11
C ALA A 56 10.04 5.09 10.74
N GLN A 57 11.31 4.85 11.00
CA GLN A 57 11.94 3.57 10.64
C GLN A 57 11.35 2.38 11.36
N ASP A 58 10.74 2.58 12.51
CA ASP A 58 10.09 1.52 13.26
C ASP A 58 8.58 1.43 13.01
N ASP A 59 8.03 2.25 12.13
CA ASP A 59 6.64 2.12 11.74
C ASP A 59 6.39 0.78 11.06
N GLU A 60 5.24 0.20 11.33
CA GLU A 60 4.77 -0.95 10.55
C GLU A 60 4.17 -0.40 9.26
N ILE A 61 4.68 -0.84 8.12
CA ILE A 61 4.33 -0.28 6.82
C ILE A 61 3.91 -1.38 5.86
N VAL A 62 2.82 -1.15 5.15
CA VAL A 62 2.40 -2.01 4.04
C VAL A 62 2.39 -1.15 2.78
N VAL A 63 3.11 -1.58 1.74
CA VAL A 63 3.12 -0.89 0.45
C VAL A 63 2.35 -1.70 -0.58
N TYR A 64 1.64 -1.01 -1.47
CA TYR A 64 0.90 -1.67 -2.54
C TYR A 64 0.81 -0.75 -3.77
N CYS A 65 0.44 -1.33 -4.91
CA CYS A 65 0.15 -0.54 -6.11
C CYS A 65 -1.04 -1.15 -6.86
N SER A 66 -1.02 -1.23 -8.20
CA SER A 66 -2.23 -1.58 -8.94
C SER A 66 -2.50 -3.08 -9.00
N ASN A 67 -1.46 -3.90 -9.23
CA ASN A 67 -1.60 -5.35 -9.35
C ASN A 67 -0.26 -6.02 -9.12
N SER A 68 -0.24 -7.36 -9.21
CA SER A 68 0.96 -8.13 -8.89
C SER A 68 2.11 -7.90 -9.88
N ALA A 69 1.82 -7.43 -11.09
CA ALA A 69 2.84 -7.19 -12.10
C ALA A 69 3.43 -5.78 -12.01
N CYS A 70 2.84 -4.91 -11.21
CA CYS A 70 3.29 -3.52 -11.09
C CYS A 70 4.57 -3.44 -10.27
N PRO A 71 5.65 -2.84 -10.80
CA PRO A 71 6.93 -2.79 -10.07
C PRO A 71 6.98 -1.71 -9.00
N ALA A 72 6.04 -0.77 -8.98
CA ALA A 72 6.14 0.40 -8.11
C ALA A 72 6.21 0.03 -6.64
N SER A 73 5.39 -0.92 -6.17
CA SER A 73 5.44 -1.33 -4.76
C SER A 73 6.69 -2.12 -4.42
N VAL A 74 7.26 -2.84 -5.40
CA VAL A 74 8.55 -3.51 -5.20
C VAL A 74 9.64 -2.48 -4.99
N LEU A 75 9.66 -1.44 -5.82
CA LEU A 75 10.65 -0.38 -5.70
C LEU A 75 10.51 0.38 -4.38
N ALA A 76 9.27 0.66 -3.98
CA ALA A 76 9.03 1.33 -2.70
C ALA A 76 9.48 0.46 -1.53
N TYR A 77 9.18 -0.83 -1.58
CA TYR A 77 9.62 -1.78 -0.56
C TYR A 77 11.14 -1.76 -0.43
N GLU A 78 11.83 -1.90 -1.57
CA GLU A 78 13.29 -1.95 -1.57
C GLU A 78 13.91 -0.65 -1.07
N TYR A 79 13.34 0.48 -1.48
CA TYR A 79 13.81 1.77 -1.03
C TYR A 79 13.75 1.89 0.49
N LEU A 80 12.61 1.53 1.07
CA LEU A 80 12.43 1.63 2.51
C LEU A 80 13.38 0.69 3.27
N VAL A 81 13.49 -0.55 2.81
CA VAL A 81 14.37 -1.52 3.46
C VAL A 81 15.82 -1.05 3.43
N ARG A 82 16.26 -0.48 2.30
CA ARG A 82 17.63 0.06 2.18
C ARG A 82 17.89 1.23 3.11
N HIS A 83 16.83 1.93 3.51
CA HIS A 83 16.96 3.09 4.39
C HIS A 83 16.65 2.76 5.85
N GLY A 84 16.72 1.48 6.21
CA GLY A 84 16.65 1.07 7.60
C GLY A 84 15.26 0.80 8.15
N TYR A 85 14.25 0.74 7.30
CA TYR A 85 12.90 0.40 7.73
C TYR A 85 12.81 -1.11 7.93
N THR A 86 12.42 -1.53 9.12
CA THR A 86 12.51 -2.94 9.53
C THR A 86 11.17 -3.69 9.51
N HIS A 87 10.06 -2.97 9.38
CA HIS A 87 8.73 -3.57 9.45
C HIS A 87 7.92 -3.25 8.20
N VAL A 88 8.46 -3.58 7.02
CA VAL A 88 7.81 -3.32 5.74
C VAL A 88 7.33 -4.62 5.13
N ARG A 89 6.08 -4.61 4.66
CA ARG A 89 5.53 -5.72 3.90
C ARG A 89 4.88 -5.19 2.63
N ARG A 90 4.77 -6.04 1.62
CA ARG A 90 4.15 -5.68 0.36
C ARG A 90 2.85 -6.45 0.18
N TYR A 91 1.78 -5.73 -0.14
CA TYR A 91 0.54 -6.35 -0.58
C TYR A 91 0.61 -6.47 -2.11
N ALA A 92 0.98 -7.64 -2.58
CA ALA A 92 1.29 -7.87 -4.00
C ALA A 92 0.06 -7.77 -4.91
N GLY A 93 -1.11 -8.16 -4.41
CA GLY A 93 -2.32 -8.13 -5.23
C GLY A 93 -2.75 -6.74 -5.66
N GLY A 94 -2.54 -5.75 -4.81
CA GLY A 94 -2.84 -4.37 -5.13
C GLY A 94 -4.33 -4.06 -5.31
N ILE A 95 -4.60 -2.94 -5.96
CA ILE A 95 -5.97 -2.47 -6.18
C ILE A 95 -6.82 -3.51 -6.91
N LEU A 96 -6.26 -4.15 -7.93
CA LEU A 96 -7.03 -5.11 -8.73
C LEU A 96 -7.55 -6.27 -7.89
N ASP A 97 -6.68 -6.86 -7.09
CA ASP A 97 -7.06 -7.98 -6.23
C ASP A 97 -8.07 -7.55 -5.18
N TRP A 98 -7.85 -6.37 -4.60
CA TRP A 98 -8.75 -5.82 -3.58
C TRP A 98 -10.14 -5.57 -4.15
N GLU A 99 -10.19 -4.98 -5.33
CA GLU A 99 -11.46 -4.67 -6.00
C GLU A 99 -12.20 -5.95 -6.41
N GLU A 100 -11.47 -6.95 -6.93
CA GLU A 100 -12.07 -8.21 -7.33
C GLU A 100 -12.66 -8.98 -6.14
N ALA A 101 -12.10 -8.78 -4.97
CA ALA A 101 -12.62 -9.38 -3.75
C ALA A 101 -13.89 -8.67 -3.24
N GLY A 102 -14.26 -7.55 -3.85
CA GLY A 102 -15.42 -6.78 -3.41
C GLY A 102 -15.15 -5.92 -2.20
N TYR A 103 -13.89 -5.68 -1.86
CA TYR A 103 -13.53 -4.88 -0.70
C TYR A 103 -13.59 -3.39 -1.03
N PRO A 104 -13.82 -2.52 -0.02
CA PRO A 104 -14.10 -1.10 -0.29
C PRO A 104 -12.89 -0.35 -0.84
N LEU A 105 -13.18 0.57 -1.76
CA LEU A 105 -12.21 1.50 -2.33
C LEU A 105 -12.76 2.91 -2.21
N GLU A 106 -11.87 3.88 -2.21
CA GLU A 106 -12.20 5.31 -2.27
C GLU A 106 -11.52 5.91 -3.48
N GLY A 107 -12.07 7.03 -3.98
CA GLY A 107 -11.46 7.79 -5.05
C GLY A 107 -12.46 8.25 -6.09
N GLU A 108 -12.01 9.13 -6.98
CA GLU A 108 -12.84 9.78 -7.96
C GLU A 108 -13.38 8.82 -9.02
N MET A 109 -12.66 7.73 -9.29
CA MET A 109 -13.02 6.76 -10.30
C MET A 109 -13.74 5.54 -9.72
N VAL A 110 -14.00 5.53 -8.42
CA VAL A 110 -14.76 4.45 -7.81
C VAL A 110 -16.23 4.64 -8.17
N ALA A 111 -16.86 3.57 -8.67
CA ALA A 111 -18.25 3.64 -9.05
C ALA A 111 -19.08 4.10 -7.86
N ALA A 112 -19.95 5.08 -8.10
CA ALA A 112 -20.83 5.55 -7.06
C ALA A 112 -21.68 4.38 -6.57
N LYS A 113 -21.80 4.26 -5.26
CA LYS A 113 -22.66 3.23 -4.72
C LYS A 113 -24.07 3.57 -5.06
N THR A 114 -24.72 2.62 -5.70
CA THR A 114 -26.12 2.78 -5.98
C THR A 114 -26.91 2.57 -4.71
N PRO A 115 -27.79 3.45 -4.37
CA PRO A 115 -28.64 3.24 -3.20
C PRO A 115 -29.45 1.97 -3.30
#